data_29a199b6c1fdeefa4bbda3cbb84b191e
#
_entry.id   29a199b6c1fdeefa4bbda3cbb84b191e
#
_cell.length_a   1.000
_cell.length_b   1.000
_cell.length_c   1.000
_cell.angle_alpha   90.00
_cell.angle_beta   90.00
_cell.angle_gamma   90.00
#
_symmetry.space_group_name_H-M   'P 1'
#
loop_
_entity.id
_entity.type
_entity.pdbx_description
1 polymer ?
#
loop_
_entity_poly.entity_id
_entity_poly.type
_entity_poly.pdbx_seq_one_letter_code
_entity_poly.pdbx_strand_id
1 'polypeptide(L)'
;MAEIDLSLTNQEDLHQAFIDGGIEKAVNALLDFTKEGATILAFSMGGTIAWKASLKGLKATSLHLLSATRIRYEEIAPTVDTTLYFGELDNFQPTPEWIGKMDLKNQLRIFKNLGHECYREKEVAKEIIKNLLR
;
A
#
# COMPACT_ATOMS: atom_id res chain seq x y z
N MET A 1 -12.44 3.17 -12.08
CA MET A 1 -12.15 1.99 -11.23
C MET A 1 -11.61 0.87 -12.11
N ALA A 2 -10.61 0.15 -11.63
CA ALA A 2 -10.07 -0.98 -12.40
C ALA A 2 -11.12 -2.08 -12.54
N GLU A 3 -11.18 -2.66 -13.73
CA GLU A 3 -12.09 -3.76 -13.98
C GLU A 3 -11.44 -5.08 -13.59
N ILE A 4 -12.12 -5.81 -12.72
CA ILE A 4 -11.76 -7.18 -12.33
C ILE A 4 -12.90 -8.09 -12.79
N ASP A 5 -12.56 -9.27 -13.25
CA ASP A 5 -13.55 -10.25 -13.68
C ASP A 5 -14.38 -10.72 -12.49
N LEU A 6 -15.59 -10.20 -12.37
CA LEU A 6 -16.50 -10.50 -11.27
C LEU A 6 -17.17 -11.87 -11.38
N SER A 7 -16.90 -12.61 -12.47
CA SER A 7 -17.37 -13.99 -12.56
C SER A 7 -16.57 -14.94 -11.67
N LEU A 8 -15.40 -14.49 -11.21
CA LEU A 8 -14.59 -15.26 -10.28
C LEU A 8 -15.25 -15.23 -8.89
N THR A 9 -15.54 -16.38 -8.32
CA THR A 9 -16.33 -16.49 -7.11
C THR A 9 -15.54 -16.82 -5.85
N ASN A 10 -14.29 -17.28 -5.97
CA ASN A 10 -13.48 -17.61 -4.82
C ASN A 10 -12.27 -16.66 -4.70
N GLN A 11 -11.77 -16.53 -3.48
CA GLN A 11 -10.71 -15.59 -3.15
C GLN A 11 -9.40 -15.90 -3.90
N GLU A 12 -9.09 -17.17 -4.11
CA GLU A 12 -7.86 -17.54 -4.82
C GLU A 12 -7.91 -17.12 -6.30
N ASP A 13 -9.06 -17.27 -6.94
CA ASP A 13 -9.23 -16.87 -8.34
C ASP A 13 -9.15 -15.36 -8.48
N LEU A 14 -9.74 -14.60 -7.56
CA LEU A 14 -9.65 -13.14 -7.54
C LEU A 14 -8.21 -12.68 -7.32
N HIS A 15 -7.50 -13.33 -6.41
CA HIS A 15 -6.10 -13.03 -6.14
C HIS A 15 -5.24 -13.26 -7.38
N GLN A 16 -5.44 -14.40 -8.04
CA GLN A 16 -4.70 -14.74 -9.26
C GLN A 16 -5.01 -13.75 -10.40
N ALA A 17 -6.27 -13.32 -10.51
CA ALA A 17 -6.66 -12.33 -11.51
C ALA A 17 -5.92 -11.01 -11.31
N PHE A 18 -5.71 -10.59 -10.05
CA PHE A 18 -4.89 -9.41 -9.75
C PHE A 18 -3.45 -9.60 -10.20
N ILE A 19 -2.85 -10.75 -9.90
CA ILE A 19 -1.46 -11.04 -10.28
C ILE A 19 -1.33 -11.07 -11.80
N ASP A 20 -2.31 -11.64 -12.53
CA ASP A 20 -2.27 -11.83 -13.97
C ASP A 20 -2.67 -10.59 -14.79
N GLY A 21 -2.73 -9.42 -14.18
CA GLY A 21 -3.00 -8.18 -14.89
C GLY A 21 -3.90 -7.20 -14.17
N GLY A 22 -4.60 -7.67 -13.13
CA GLY A 22 -5.47 -6.79 -12.34
C GLY A 22 -4.72 -5.67 -11.63
N ILE A 23 -3.51 -5.96 -11.15
CA ILE A 23 -2.66 -4.95 -10.51
C ILE A 23 -2.35 -3.83 -11.51
N GLU A 24 -1.95 -4.18 -12.73
CA GLU A 24 -1.62 -3.18 -13.74
C GLU A 24 -2.84 -2.32 -14.10
N LYS A 25 -4.00 -2.95 -14.26
CA LYS A 25 -5.25 -2.21 -14.51
C LYS A 25 -5.58 -1.26 -13.38
N ALA A 26 -5.41 -1.70 -12.14
CA ALA A 26 -5.66 -0.87 -10.97
C ALA A 26 -4.66 0.29 -10.90
N VAL A 27 -3.40 0.07 -11.21
CA VAL A 27 -2.37 1.12 -11.26
C VAL A 27 -2.77 2.18 -12.28
N ASN A 28 -3.16 1.78 -13.48
CA ASN A 28 -3.56 2.71 -14.52
C ASN A 28 -4.80 3.50 -14.13
N ALA A 29 -5.77 2.84 -13.51
CA ALA A 29 -6.98 3.53 -13.01
C ALA A 29 -6.63 4.58 -11.95
N LEU A 30 -5.72 4.23 -11.02
CA LEU A 30 -5.29 5.17 -9.98
C LEU A 30 -4.58 6.38 -10.58
N LEU A 31 -3.74 6.17 -11.58
CA LEU A 31 -3.06 7.26 -12.29
C LEU A 31 -4.07 8.22 -12.95
N ASP A 32 -5.12 7.66 -13.54
CA ASP A 32 -6.14 8.45 -14.23
C ASP A 32 -7.02 9.25 -13.27
N PHE A 33 -7.31 8.71 -12.09
CA PHE A 33 -8.21 9.33 -11.13
C PHE A 33 -7.54 10.26 -10.13
N THR A 34 -6.23 10.14 -9.92
CA THR A 34 -5.56 10.92 -8.89
C THR A 34 -5.31 12.35 -9.34
N LYS A 35 -5.79 13.29 -8.56
CA LYS A 35 -5.56 14.72 -8.79
C LYS A 35 -4.21 15.12 -8.22
N GLU A 36 -3.60 16.14 -8.82
CA GLU A 36 -2.35 16.71 -8.34
C GLU A 36 -2.50 17.18 -6.89
N GLY A 37 -1.51 16.86 -6.07
CA GLY A 37 -1.50 17.24 -4.66
C GLY A 37 -2.27 16.35 -3.73
N ALA A 38 -2.80 15.21 -4.21
CA ALA A 38 -3.57 14.29 -3.39
C ALA A 38 -2.70 13.57 -2.35
N THR A 39 -3.29 13.28 -1.19
CA THR A 39 -2.73 12.35 -0.20
C THR A 39 -3.44 11.02 -0.38
N ILE A 40 -2.68 9.95 -0.52
CA ILE A 40 -3.22 8.61 -0.75
C ILE A 40 -3.13 7.78 0.52
N LEU A 41 -4.26 7.24 0.94
CA LEU A 41 -4.33 6.24 2.01
C LEU A 41 -4.76 4.92 1.38
N ALA A 42 -3.94 3.90 1.47
CA ALA A 42 -4.20 2.63 0.83
C ALA A 42 -3.95 1.46 1.76
N PHE A 43 -4.68 0.37 1.56
CA PHE A 43 -4.67 -0.81 2.43
C PHE A 43 -4.34 -2.07 1.64
N SER A 44 -3.57 -2.96 2.21
CA SER A 44 -3.31 -4.31 1.69
C SER A 44 -2.82 -4.26 0.23
N MET A 45 -3.48 -4.94 -0.69
CA MET A 45 -3.14 -4.91 -2.12
C MET A 45 -3.18 -3.48 -2.69
N GLY A 46 -4.10 -2.63 -2.18
CA GLY A 46 -4.17 -1.22 -2.57
C GLY A 46 -2.88 -0.47 -2.29
N GLY A 47 -2.18 -0.82 -1.22
CA GLY A 47 -0.88 -0.22 -0.90
C GLY A 47 0.17 -0.53 -1.95
N THR A 48 0.19 -1.77 -2.43
CA THR A 48 1.10 -2.19 -3.50
C THR A 48 0.77 -1.47 -4.80
N ILE A 49 -0.52 -1.32 -5.10
CA ILE A 49 -0.97 -0.60 -6.30
C ILE A 49 -0.52 0.86 -6.24
N ALA A 50 -0.69 1.52 -5.09
CA ALA A 50 -0.27 2.91 -4.91
C ALA A 50 1.26 3.06 -5.06
N TRP A 51 2.04 2.13 -4.51
CA TRP A 51 3.49 2.11 -4.68
C TRP A 51 3.87 2.05 -6.16
N LYS A 52 3.29 1.10 -6.89
CA LYS A 52 3.57 0.94 -8.32
C LYS A 52 3.15 2.17 -9.13
N ALA A 53 2.01 2.75 -8.80
CA ALA A 53 1.53 3.97 -9.46
C ALA A 53 2.50 5.13 -9.23
N SER A 54 3.06 5.25 -8.02
CA SER A 54 4.01 6.32 -7.70
C SER A 54 5.26 6.25 -8.58
N LEU A 55 5.68 5.04 -8.95
CA LEU A 55 6.83 4.84 -9.83
C LEU A 55 6.52 5.23 -11.28
N LYS A 56 5.24 5.36 -11.61
CA LYS A 56 4.79 5.72 -12.97
C LYS A 56 4.27 7.16 -13.07
N GLY A 57 4.58 7.99 -12.09
CA GLY A 57 4.26 9.41 -12.15
C GLY A 57 2.95 9.83 -11.48
N LEU A 58 2.49 9.06 -10.50
CA LEU A 58 1.32 9.45 -9.70
C LEU A 58 1.52 10.85 -9.11
N LYS A 59 0.52 11.70 -9.22
CA LYS A 59 0.59 13.11 -8.81
C LYS A 59 0.26 13.35 -7.34
N ALA A 60 0.42 12.33 -6.51
CA ALA A 60 0.20 12.45 -5.07
C ALA A 60 1.35 13.17 -4.39
N THR A 61 1.09 13.87 -3.29
CA THR A 61 2.13 14.48 -2.45
C THR A 61 2.63 13.52 -1.39
N SER A 62 1.80 12.59 -0.94
CA SER A 62 2.20 11.59 0.05
C SER A 62 1.38 10.32 -0.08
N LEU A 63 2.02 9.21 0.30
CA LEU A 63 1.40 7.89 0.37
C LEU A 63 1.43 7.39 1.80
N HIS A 64 0.31 6.87 2.27
CA HIS A 64 0.21 6.19 3.56
C HIS A 64 -0.29 4.77 3.27
N LEU A 65 0.59 3.80 3.41
CA LEU A 65 0.33 2.43 2.98
C LEU A 65 0.24 1.49 4.17
N LEU A 66 -0.95 0.95 4.41
CA LEU A 66 -1.23 0.07 5.54
C LEU A 66 -1.23 -1.38 5.09
N SER A 67 -0.39 -2.19 5.72
CA SER A 67 -0.36 -3.63 5.48
C SER A 67 -0.19 -3.97 4.00
N ALA A 68 0.63 -3.22 3.29
CA ALA A 68 0.84 -3.41 1.86
C ALA A 68 1.45 -4.80 1.59
N THR A 69 0.72 -5.65 0.90
CA THR A 69 0.99 -7.09 0.87
C THR A 69 2.19 -7.51 0.03
N ARG A 70 2.51 -6.78 -1.04
CA ARG A 70 3.52 -7.21 -2.01
C ARG A 70 4.68 -6.24 -2.19
N ILE A 71 4.75 -5.17 -1.40
CA ILE A 71 5.83 -4.18 -1.58
C ILE A 71 7.20 -4.78 -1.30
N ARG A 72 7.28 -5.85 -0.52
CA ARG A 72 8.55 -6.53 -0.23
C ARG A 72 9.23 -7.08 -1.50
N TYR A 73 8.50 -7.18 -2.60
CA TYR A 73 9.04 -7.60 -3.89
C TYR A 73 9.45 -6.43 -4.78
N GLU A 74 9.21 -5.19 -4.35
CA GLU A 74 9.60 -4.01 -5.11
C GLU A 74 11.09 -3.73 -4.95
N GLU A 75 11.71 -3.21 -5.99
CA GLU A 75 13.15 -2.95 -6.00
C GLU A 75 13.51 -1.47 -6.08
N ILE A 76 12.52 -0.63 -6.38
CA ILE A 76 12.70 0.81 -6.56
C ILE A 76 11.79 1.54 -5.58
N ALA A 77 12.37 2.49 -4.84
CA ALA A 77 11.61 3.29 -3.87
C ALA A 77 10.88 4.42 -4.58
N PRO A 78 9.67 4.79 -4.09
CA PRO A 78 8.98 5.98 -4.58
C PRO A 78 9.77 7.25 -4.26
N THR A 79 9.64 8.24 -5.12
CA THR A 79 10.15 9.59 -4.82
C THR A 79 9.13 10.40 -4.02
N VAL A 80 7.88 9.98 -4.04
CA VAL A 80 6.80 10.56 -3.24
C VAL A 80 7.03 10.22 -1.77
N ASP A 81 6.74 11.16 -0.87
CA ASP A 81 6.80 10.93 0.58
C ASP A 81 5.89 9.74 0.96
N THR A 82 6.48 8.68 1.48
CA THR A 82 5.78 7.40 1.70
C THR A 82 5.97 6.93 3.13
N THR A 83 4.86 6.69 3.84
CA THR A 83 4.88 6.12 5.19
C THR A 83 4.24 4.74 5.15
N LEU A 84 4.92 3.77 5.77
CA LEU A 84 4.46 2.39 5.85
C LEU A 84 3.94 2.07 7.25
N TYR A 85 2.83 1.33 7.30
CA TYR A 85 2.22 0.90 8.55
C TYR A 85 2.01 -0.61 8.50
N PHE A 86 2.55 -1.33 9.49
CA PHE A 86 2.37 -2.78 9.60
C PHE A 86 2.07 -3.18 11.03
N GLY A 87 1.25 -4.21 11.21
CA GLY A 87 1.18 -4.91 12.49
C GLY A 87 2.45 -5.72 12.68
N GLU A 88 2.93 -5.81 13.90
CA GLU A 88 4.14 -6.57 14.25
C GLU A 88 4.07 -8.02 13.78
N LEU A 89 2.88 -8.62 13.82
CA LEU A 89 2.63 -10.01 13.48
C LEU A 89 2.24 -10.24 12.02
N ASP A 90 2.27 -9.18 11.22
CA ASP A 90 1.93 -9.28 9.79
C ASP A 90 3.04 -10.01 9.04
N ASN A 91 2.70 -11.14 8.42
CA ASN A 91 3.66 -11.95 7.66
C ASN A 91 4.07 -11.33 6.33
N PHE A 92 3.39 -10.30 5.89
CA PHE A 92 3.68 -9.64 4.62
C PHE A 92 4.63 -8.45 4.75
N GLN A 93 5.03 -8.10 5.97
CA GLN A 93 5.92 -6.96 6.13
C GLN A 93 7.31 -7.26 5.54
N PRO A 94 7.96 -6.23 4.98
CA PRO A 94 9.32 -6.38 4.44
C PRO A 94 10.35 -6.61 5.54
N THR A 95 11.52 -7.10 5.14
CA THR A 95 12.64 -7.28 6.07
C THR A 95 13.27 -5.94 6.44
N PRO A 96 14.00 -5.88 7.58
CA PRO A 96 14.76 -4.66 7.92
C PRO A 96 15.76 -4.26 6.83
N GLU A 97 16.37 -5.25 6.14
CA GLU A 97 17.29 -4.99 5.04
C GLU A 97 16.60 -4.28 3.88
N TRP A 98 15.40 -4.71 3.53
CA TRP A 98 14.61 -4.07 2.48
C TRP A 98 14.25 -2.64 2.87
N ILE A 99 13.82 -2.42 4.12
CA ILE A 99 13.47 -1.09 4.64
C ILE A 99 14.68 -0.14 4.53
N GLY A 100 15.87 -0.62 4.91
CA GLY A 100 17.10 0.16 4.79
C GLY A 100 17.45 0.49 3.36
N LYS A 101 17.33 -0.48 2.46
CA LYS A 101 17.59 -0.29 1.02
C LYS A 101 16.67 0.77 0.42
N MET A 102 15.41 0.80 0.85
CA MET A 102 14.42 1.77 0.35
C MET A 102 14.48 3.13 1.07
N ASP A 103 15.33 3.24 2.08
CA ASP A 103 15.49 4.45 2.89
C ASP A 103 14.17 4.89 3.56
N LEU A 104 13.44 3.91 4.07
CA LEU A 104 12.14 4.13 4.73
C LEU A 104 12.17 3.91 6.23
N LYS A 105 13.34 3.83 6.82
CA LYS A 105 13.50 3.53 8.25
C LYS A 105 12.76 4.52 9.16
N ASN A 106 12.78 5.80 8.80
CA ASN A 106 12.12 6.86 9.58
C ASN A 106 10.65 7.02 9.23
N GLN A 107 10.16 6.27 8.25
CA GLN A 107 8.78 6.35 7.76
C GLN A 107 8.05 5.01 7.92
N LEU A 108 8.48 4.22 8.89
CA LEU A 108 7.87 2.93 9.20
C LEU A 108 7.25 3.00 10.60
N ARG A 109 5.99 2.56 10.70
CA ARG A 109 5.26 2.46 11.97
C ARG A 109 4.81 1.03 12.18
N ILE A 110 5.23 0.43 13.30
CA ILE A 110 4.88 -0.94 13.65
C ILE A 110 3.94 -0.92 14.86
N PHE A 111 2.82 -1.62 14.74
CA PHE A 111 1.83 -1.73 15.82
C PHE A 111 2.00 -3.07 16.54
N LYS A 112 2.41 -3.03 17.79
CA LYS A 112 2.68 -4.22 18.60
C LYS A 112 1.46 -5.10 18.75
N ASN A 113 1.67 -6.42 18.71
CA ASN A 113 0.65 -7.45 18.93
C ASN A 113 -0.50 -7.46 17.91
N LEU A 114 -0.36 -6.74 16.81
CA LEU A 114 -1.37 -6.69 15.76
C LEU A 114 -0.86 -7.37 14.48
N GLY A 115 -1.78 -7.95 13.73
CA GLY A 115 -1.49 -8.64 12.49
C GLY A 115 -1.84 -7.81 11.26
N HIS A 116 -2.09 -8.50 10.16
CA HIS A 116 -2.38 -7.87 8.86
C HIS A 116 -3.57 -6.91 8.90
N GLU A 117 -4.60 -7.23 9.68
CA GLU A 117 -5.81 -6.40 9.78
C GLU A 117 -5.73 -5.33 10.86
N CYS A 118 -4.52 -4.87 11.19
CA CYS A 118 -4.30 -3.84 12.22
C CYS A 118 -5.12 -2.56 11.97
N TYR A 119 -5.42 -2.25 10.72
CA TYR A 119 -6.20 -1.08 10.33
C TYR A 119 -7.65 -1.11 10.84
N ARG A 120 -8.12 -2.25 11.33
CA ARG A 120 -9.44 -2.36 11.95
C ARG A 120 -9.45 -1.86 13.40
N GLU A 121 -8.28 -1.68 14.00
CA GLU A 121 -8.18 -1.23 15.38
C GLU A 121 -8.34 0.29 15.46
N LYS A 122 -9.16 0.72 16.43
CA LYS A 122 -9.49 2.13 16.60
C LYS A 122 -8.26 2.99 16.89
N GLU A 123 -7.33 2.48 17.69
CA GLU A 123 -6.10 3.20 18.03
C GLU A 123 -5.19 3.40 16.82
N VAL A 124 -5.16 2.39 15.94
CA VAL A 124 -4.40 2.50 14.69
C VAL A 124 -5.01 3.57 13.79
N ALA A 125 -6.33 3.57 13.64
CA ALA A 125 -7.04 4.57 12.85
C ALA A 125 -6.77 5.98 13.35
N LYS A 126 -6.75 6.19 14.67
CA LYS A 126 -6.46 7.49 15.28
C LYS A 126 -5.06 7.98 14.92
N GLU A 127 -4.06 7.11 15.02
CA GLU A 127 -2.68 7.49 14.70
C GLU A 127 -2.52 7.84 13.22
N ILE A 128 -3.16 7.06 12.35
CA ILE A 128 -3.10 7.32 10.92
C ILE A 128 -3.73 8.67 10.58
N ILE A 129 -4.89 8.96 11.12
CA ILE A 129 -5.57 10.25 10.90
C ILE A 129 -4.67 11.39 11.37
N LYS A 130 -4.05 11.25 12.53
CA LYS A 130 -3.12 12.25 13.06
C LYS A 130 -1.97 12.51 12.08
N ASN A 131 -1.42 11.45 11.48
CA ASN A 131 -0.32 11.57 10.53
C ASN A 131 -0.76 12.19 9.20
N LEU A 132 -1.99 11.93 8.77
CA LEU A 132 -2.54 12.50 7.54
C LEU A 132 -2.77 14.01 7.65
N LEU A 133 -3.02 14.50 8.86
CA LEU A 133 -3.35 15.91 9.10
C LEU A 133 -2.13 16.80 9.39
N ARG A 134 -0.96 16.25 9.33
CA ARG A 134 0.29 17.02 9.54
C ARG A 134 0.63 17.90 8.37
#